data_76bf9efac03c22085fc326e6f779b430
#
_entry.id   76bf9efac03c22085fc326e6f779b430
#
_cell.length_a   1.000
_cell.length_b   1.000
_cell.length_c   1.000
_cell.angle_alpha   90.00
_cell.angle_beta   90.00
_cell.angle_gamma   90.00
#
_symmetry.space_group_name_H-M   'P 1'
#
loop_
_entity.id
_entity.type
_entity.pdbx_description
1 polymer ?
#
loop_
_entity_poly.entity_id
_entity_poly.type
_entity_poly.pdbx_seq_one_letter_code
_entity_poly.pdbx_strand_id
1 'polypeptide(L)'
;QPSLPLLKRKQDYQLCMNYECHPTNGVYTKIAFFDRYGDVIEEKIEKMKIFDFTYPDGSYTYQVSLLSAGFESLDFYSFSIKELNRV
;
A
#
# COMPACT_ATOMS: atom_id res chain seq x y z
N GLN A 1 14.26 -10.98 -2.97
CA GLN A 1 13.26 -9.95 -2.72
C GLN A 1 12.32 -9.83 -3.91
N PRO A 2 11.01 -9.97 -3.68
CA PRO A 2 10.09 -9.89 -4.80
C PRO A 2 10.06 -8.49 -5.40
N SER A 3 9.94 -8.43 -6.71
CA SER A 3 9.79 -7.16 -7.41
C SER A 3 8.41 -6.58 -7.16
N LEU A 4 8.34 -5.26 -6.98
CA LEU A 4 7.06 -4.59 -6.89
C LEU A 4 6.43 -4.51 -8.28
N PRO A 5 5.10 -4.64 -8.39
CA PRO A 5 4.42 -4.42 -9.66
C PRO A 5 4.68 -3.01 -10.19
N LEU A 6 4.79 -2.87 -11.51
CA LEU A 6 4.92 -1.57 -12.15
C LEU A 6 3.55 -0.92 -12.24
N LEU A 7 3.45 0.33 -11.79
CA LEU A 7 2.20 1.08 -11.80
C LEU A 7 2.28 2.24 -12.77
N LYS A 8 1.13 2.57 -13.36
CA LYS A 8 0.99 3.68 -14.30
C LYS A 8 0.47 4.91 -13.58
N ARG A 9 1.05 6.06 -13.86
CA ARG A 9 0.64 7.34 -13.28
C ARG A 9 -0.81 7.65 -13.64
N LYS A 10 -1.54 8.22 -12.69
CA LYS A 10 -2.95 8.63 -12.83
C LYS A 10 -3.92 7.45 -12.99
N GLN A 11 -3.44 6.22 -12.86
CA GLN A 11 -4.27 5.03 -12.92
C GLN A 11 -4.75 4.65 -11.54
N ASP A 12 -5.98 4.15 -11.43
CA ASP A 12 -6.55 3.67 -10.18
C ASP A 12 -6.22 2.20 -9.96
N TYR A 13 -5.91 1.86 -8.71
CA TYR A 13 -5.55 0.51 -8.29
C TYR A 13 -6.24 0.16 -7.00
N GLN A 14 -6.31 -1.14 -6.72
CA GLN A 14 -6.77 -1.66 -5.44
C GLN A 14 -5.63 -2.44 -4.81
N LEU A 15 -5.27 -2.06 -3.59
CA LEU A 15 -4.29 -2.78 -2.80
C LEU A 15 -5.02 -3.74 -1.88
N CYS A 16 -4.59 -5.00 -1.88
CA CYS A 16 -5.13 -6.04 -1.02
C CYS A 16 -4.00 -6.61 -0.17
N MET A 17 -4.09 -6.41 1.15
CA MET A 17 -3.10 -6.92 2.08
C MET A 17 -3.59 -8.22 2.70
N ASN A 18 -2.72 -9.21 2.76
CA ASN A 18 -3.04 -10.50 3.35
C ASN A 18 -2.17 -10.72 4.59
N TYR A 19 -2.76 -10.54 5.77
CA TYR A 19 -2.09 -10.71 7.05
C TYR A 19 -3.10 -11.04 8.13
N GLU A 20 -2.61 -11.55 9.25
CA GLU A 20 -3.41 -11.75 10.47
C GLU A 20 -2.69 -11.09 11.62
N CYS A 21 -3.44 -10.40 12.46
CA CYS A 21 -2.88 -9.80 13.66
C CYS A 21 -3.86 -9.85 14.82
N HIS A 22 -3.33 -9.80 16.02
CA HIS A 22 -4.10 -9.73 17.25
C HIS A 22 -3.63 -8.55 18.08
N PRO A 23 -4.53 -7.68 18.49
CA PRO A 23 -5.94 -7.62 18.05
C PRO A 23 -6.04 -7.26 16.57
N THR A 24 -7.22 -7.50 15.98
CA THR A 24 -7.42 -7.33 14.53
C THR A 24 -7.20 -5.89 14.05
N ASN A 25 -7.34 -4.92 14.95
CA ASN A 25 -7.11 -3.51 14.62
C ASN A 25 -5.71 -3.03 15.04
N GLY A 26 -4.78 -3.95 15.27
CA GLY A 26 -3.47 -3.64 15.80
C GLY A 26 -2.45 -3.16 14.79
N VAL A 27 -2.82 -3.05 13.50
CA VAL A 27 -1.88 -2.66 12.46
C VAL A 27 -2.60 -1.83 11.39
N TYR A 28 -1.88 -0.87 10.80
CA TYR A 28 -2.36 -0.07 9.67
C TYR A 28 -1.46 -0.33 8.48
N THR A 29 -2.02 -0.17 7.27
CA THR A 29 -1.26 -0.25 6.03
C THR A 29 -0.92 1.15 5.57
N LYS A 30 0.33 1.36 5.19
CA LYS A 30 0.80 2.63 4.64
C LYS A 30 1.33 2.39 3.24
N ILE A 31 0.90 3.22 2.29
CA ILE A 31 1.51 3.26 0.97
C ILE A 31 2.04 4.68 0.76
N ALA A 32 3.32 4.78 0.41
CA ALA A 32 3.99 6.06 0.17
C ALA A 32 4.47 6.11 -1.27
N PHE A 33 4.35 7.29 -1.88
CA PHE A 33 4.75 7.51 -3.26
C PHE A 33 5.91 8.51 -3.31
N PHE A 34 6.91 8.20 -4.10
CA PHE A 34 8.14 8.97 -4.16
C PHE A 34 8.40 9.44 -5.58
N ASP A 35 9.00 10.64 -5.71
CA ASP A 35 9.42 11.13 -7.01
C ASP A 35 10.78 10.53 -7.39
N ARG A 36 11.32 10.96 -8.53
CA ARG A 36 12.59 10.42 -9.05
C ARG A 36 13.80 10.78 -8.16
N TYR A 37 13.64 11.74 -7.26
CA TYR A 37 14.70 12.15 -6.35
C TYR A 37 14.60 11.50 -4.98
N GLY A 38 13.57 10.66 -4.79
CA GLY A 38 13.35 9.95 -3.53
C GLY A 38 12.56 10.74 -2.51
N ASP A 39 11.99 11.86 -2.90
CA ASP A 39 11.15 12.66 -2.01
C ASP A 39 9.72 12.14 -2.01
N VAL A 40 9.09 12.16 -0.83
CA VAL A 40 7.70 11.72 -0.69
C VAL A 40 6.78 12.77 -1.29
N ILE A 41 5.92 12.34 -2.23
CA ILE A 41 4.90 13.22 -2.81
C ILE A 41 3.56 13.05 -2.11
N GLU A 42 3.25 11.82 -1.67
CA GLU A 42 1.97 11.53 -1.06
C GLU A 42 2.07 10.25 -0.23
N GLU A 43 1.31 10.18 0.86
CA GLU A 43 1.19 8.99 1.67
C GLU A 43 -0.27 8.72 1.94
N LYS A 44 -0.64 7.43 2.05
CA LYS A 44 -1.98 7.02 2.42
C LYS A 44 -1.89 5.95 3.48
N ILE A 45 -2.61 6.13 4.58
CA ILE A 45 -2.64 5.18 5.70
C ILE A 45 -4.07 4.71 5.88
N GLU A 46 -4.26 3.38 5.87
CA GLU A 46 -5.58 2.77 5.93
C GLU A 46 -5.62 1.66 6.97
N LYS A 47 -6.76 1.55 7.65
CA LYS A 47 -7.02 0.45 8.58
C LYS A 47 -7.40 -0.82 7.86
N MET A 48 -8.10 -0.68 6.73
CA MET A 48 -8.65 -1.82 6.01
C MET A 48 -7.58 -2.54 5.22
N LYS A 49 -7.76 -3.86 5.09
CA LYS A 49 -6.84 -4.69 4.32
C LYS A 49 -6.96 -4.47 2.82
N ILE A 50 -8.11 -3.96 2.37
CA ILE A 50 -8.39 -3.72 0.95
C ILE A 50 -8.81 -2.26 0.80
N PHE A 51 -8.11 -1.52 -0.05
CA PHE A 51 -8.47 -0.13 -0.31
C PHE A 51 -7.98 0.30 -1.69
N ASP A 52 -8.65 1.31 -2.24
CA ASP A 52 -8.31 1.86 -3.54
C ASP A 52 -7.37 3.05 -3.41
N PHE A 53 -6.53 3.23 -4.42
CA PHE A 53 -5.67 4.41 -4.50
C PHE A 53 -5.42 4.76 -5.95
N THR A 54 -5.05 6.01 -6.20
CA THR A 54 -4.61 6.48 -7.51
C THR A 54 -3.10 6.68 -7.45
N TYR A 55 -2.37 6.13 -8.41
CA TYR A 55 -0.93 6.33 -8.47
C TYR A 55 -0.66 7.77 -8.90
N PRO A 56 -0.07 8.61 -8.03
CA PRO A 56 0.00 10.05 -8.32
C PRO A 56 0.82 10.37 -9.54
N ASP A 57 0.45 11.45 -10.22
CA ASP A 57 1.27 12.00 -11.28
C ASP A 57 2.59 12.48 -10.67
N GLY A 58 3.70 12.19 -11.32
CA GLY A 58 5.01 12.51 -10.76
C GLY A 58 5.63 11.39 -9.95
N SER A 59 4.87 10.32 -9.67
CA SER A 59 5.41 9.16 -8.94
C SER A 59 6.44 8.42 -9.78
N TYR A 60 7.55 8.07 -9.14
CA TYR A 60 8.59 7.26 -9.74
C TYR A 60 8.64 5.87 -9.13
N THR A 61 8.42 5.79 -7.82
CA THR A 61 8.36 4.52 -7.09
C THR A 61 7.40 4.64 -5.92
N TYR A 62 7.13 3.52 -5.28
CA TYR A 62 6.25 3.48 -4.12
C TYR A 62 6.73 2.43 -3.12
N GLN A 63 6.24 2.54 -1.89
CA GLN A 63 6.59 1.61 -0.82
C GLN A 63 5.34 1.27 -0.02
N VAL A 64 5.13 -0.02 0.24
CA VAL A 64 4.04 -0.52 1.08
C VAL A 64 4.64 -1.01 2.39
N SER A 65 4.06 -0.59 3.51
CA SER A 65 4.55 -0.99 4.82
C SER A 65 3.39 -1.17 5.79
N LEU A 66 3.66 -1.89 6.88
CA LEU A 66 2.71 -2.06 7.97
C LEU A 66 3.19 -1.23 9.16
N LEU A 67 2.26 -0.49 9.75
CA LEU A 67 2.53 0.35 10.92
C LEU A 67 1.89 -0.29 12.15
N SER A 68 2.67 -0.43 13.22
CA SER A 68 2.16 -0.97 14.46
C SER A 68 1.19 -0.01 15.12
N ALA A 69 0.03 -0.52 15.53
CA ALA A 69 -0.94 0.21 16.34
C ALA A 69 -1.24 -0.59 17.60
N GLY A 70 -0.22 -1.28 18.14
CA GLY A 70 -0.34 -2.03 19.38
C GLY A 70 -0.70 -3.50 19.20
N PHE A 71 -0.26 -4.13 18.12
CA PHE A 71 -0.54 -5.56 17.95
C PHE A 71 0.33 -6.40 18.91
N GLU A 72 -0.21 -7.56 19.31
CA GLU A 72 0.52 -8.54 20.11
C GLU A 72 1.21 -9.56 19.22
N SER A 73 0.55 -9.91 18.11
CA SER A 73 1.12 -10.83 17.11
C SER A 73 0.71 -10.41 15.71
N LEU A 74 1.59 -10.64 14.76
CA LEU A 74 1.36 -10.30 13.36
C LEU A 74 2.00 -11.35 12.47
N ASP A 75 1.20 -11.93 11.57
CA ASP A 75 1.66 -12.83 10.52
C ASP A 75 1.35 -12.19 9.18
N PHE A 76 2.38 -11.78 8.47
CA PHE A 76 2.21 -11.21 7.13
C PHE A 76 2.42 -12.29 6.09
N TYR A 77 1.49 -12.43 5.15
CA TYR A 77 1.57 -13.45 4.09
C TYR A 77 1.94 -12.87 2.73
N SER A 78 1.20 -11.87 2.28
CA SER A 78 1.42 -11.31 0.95
C SER A 78 0.61 -10.03 0.76
N PHE A 79 0.87 -9.34 -0.36
CA PHE A 79 -0.03 -8.30 -0.82
C PHE A 79 -0.14 -8.38 -2.34
N SER A 80 -1.21 -7.82 -2.88
CA SER A 80 -1.41 -7.74 -4.33
C SER A 80 -1.97 -6.37 -4.70
N ILE A 81 -1.67 -5.94 -5.93
CA ILE A 81 -2.18 -4.68 -6.47
C ILE A 81 -2.89 -5.01 -7.77
N LYS A 82 -4.13 -4.58 -7.87
CA LYS A 82 -4.99 -4.86 -9.01
C LYS A 82 -5.37 -3.55 -9.69
N GLU A 83 -5.23 -3.50 -11.00
CA GLU A 83 -5.65 -2.33 -11.77
C GLU A 83 -7.17 -2.26 -11.81
N LEU A 84 -7.70 -1.05 -11.58
CA LEU A 84 -9.14 -0.80 -11.66
C LEU A 84 -9.45 -0.11 -12.97
N ASN A 85 -10.32 -0.73 -13.78
CA ASN A 85 -10.76 -0.14 -15.04
C ASN A 85 -12.04 0.65 -14.78
N ARG A 86 -11.88 1.95 -14.57
CA ARG A 86 -13.01 2.83 -14.36
C ARG A 86 -13.41 3.45 -15.69
N VAL A 87 -14.65 3.25 -16.04
CA VAL A 87 -15.19 3.74 -17.31
C VAL A 87 -15.94 5.04 -17.04
#